data_80566e64eec57b947e9e487f5b09abb0
#
_entry.id   80566e64eec57b947e9e487f5b09abb0
#
_cell.length_a   1.000
_cell.length_b   1.000
_cell.length_c   1.000
_cell.angle_alpha   90.00
_cell.angle_beta   90.00
_cell.angle_gamma   90.00
#
_symmetry.space_group_name_H-M   'P 1'
#
loop_
_entity.id
_entity.type
_entity.pdbx_description
1 polymer ?
#
loop_
_entity_poly.entity_id
_entity_poly.type
_entity_poly.pdbx_seq_one_letter_code
_entity_poly.pdbx_strand_id
1 'polypeptide(L)'
;MDDLEEKRFNTGEIEINYAVAPDNGPSLVLIPGQGADWKNYQKVLSLLSSDYHVYAVDVRGHGKSDWATGDYSFTSIGRDMTAFLESVVQEPAIISGNSSGGLIALWLAANRPDLIKAIVMEDPPLFSAEWPRIKEDSHVYHVLQTTVEMSKELNESRSISGLARLFMKVERPLPDGRIRSVPRSAAYFISFIIRASQKLRGKPWLPGRLGILVDILVDFDADFSQAWVDGRIYDGLDHADALTRAECPMILLHANWVRHPDYGLSGAMDDDDAARAREIAPEMQFKRIDSEHVIHSYNPELFVGILNEFVASIG
;
A
#
# COMPACT_ATOMS: atom_id res chain seq x y z
N MET A 1 2.84 -17.91 -15.05
CA MET A 1 1.88 -16.79 -14.96
C MET A 1 0.62 -17.07 -15.78
N ASP A 2 0.50 -18.25 -16.37
CA ASP A 2 -0.63 -18.58 -17.27
C ASP A 2 -1.91 -19.00 -16.54
N ASP A 3 -1.90 -19.07 -15.21
CA ASP A 3 -3.02 -19.54 -14.40
C ASP A 3 -3.68 -18.48 -13.51
N LEU A 4 -3.27 -17.19 -13.63
CA LEU A 4 -3.92 -16.10 -12.91
C LEU A 4 -5.08 -15.53 -13.73
N GLU A 5 -6.26 -15.49 -13.12
CA GLU A 5 -7.43 -14.84 -13.69
C GLU A 5 -7.65 -13.47 -13.05
N GLU A 6 -7.85 -12.44 -13.86
CA GLU A 6 -8.26 -11.12 -13.38
C GLU A 6 -9.79 -11.03 -13.44
N LYS A 7 -10.41 -10.66 -12.32
CA LYS A 7 -11.86 -10.63 -12.13
C LYS A 7 -12.31 -9.31 -11.48
N ARG A 8 -13.59 -9.05 -11.53
CA ARG A 8 -14.23 -7.91 -10.85
C ARG A 8 -15.35 -8.41 -9.94
N PHE A 9 -15.53 -7.74 -8.81
CA PHE A 9 -16.59 -8.01 -7.85
C PHE A 9 -17.24 -6.69 -7.43
N ASN A 10 -18.58 -6.64 -7.47
CA ASN A 10 -19.35 -5.48 -7.02
C ASN A 10 -19.65 -5.63 -5.52
N THR A 11 -19.14 -4.70 -4.72
CA THR A 11 -19.33 -4.67 -3.26
C THR A 11 -20.70 -4.13 -2.84
N GLY A 12 -21.46 -3.59 -3.79
CA GLY A 12 -22.68 -2.82 -3.55
C GLY A 12 -22.45 -1.31 -3.57
N GLU A 13 -21.22 -0.85 -3.37
CA GLU A 13 -20.81 0.55 -3.45
C GLU A 13 -19.88 0.80 -4.65
N ILE A 14 -18.93 -0.10 -4.91
CA ILE A 14 -17.93 -0.02 -5.98
C ILE A 14 -17.68 -1.40 -6.60
N GLU A 15 -17.02 -1.43 -7.75
CA GLU A 15 -16.42 -2.66 -8.29
C GLU A 15 -14.93 -2.77 -7.88
N ILE A 16 -14.58 -3.84 -7.17
CA ILE A 16 -13.20 -4.24 -6.87
C ILE A 16 -12.65 -5.10 -8.00
N ASN A 17 -11.47 -4.76 -8.51
CA ASN A 17 -10.67 -5.60 -9.37
C ASN A 17 -9.72 -6.47 -8.54
N TYR A 18 -9.52 -7.72 -8.94
CA TYR A 18 -8.59 -8.63 -8.27
C TYR A 18 -8.04 -9.68 -9.23
N ALA A 19 -6.86 -10.18 -8.95
CA ALA A 19 -6.31 -11.36 -9.58
C ALA A 19 -6.46 -12.56 -8.64
N VAL A 20 -6.84 -13.72 -9.17
CA VAL A 20 -7.00 -14.95 -8.42
C VAL A 20 -6.18 -16.07 -9.04
N ALA A 21 -5.46 -16.82 -8.21
CA ALA A 21 -4.73 -18.03 -8.58
C ALA A 21 -5.61 -19.27 -8.43
N PRO A 22 -5.22 -20.45 -8.98
CA PRO A 22 -5.87 -21.71 -8.71
C PRO A 22 -5.95 -22.02 -7.22
N ASP A 23 -6.99 -22.74 -6.82
CA ASP A 23 -7.20 -23.18 -5.44
C ASP A 23 -6.26 -24.36 -5.11
N ASN A 24 -5.11 -24.03 -4.51
CA ASN A 24 -4.08 -25.01 -4.12
C ASN A 24 -3.89 -25.08 -2.60
N GLY A 25 -4.71 -24.38 -1.81
CA GLY A 25 -4.59 -24.39 -0.35
C GLY A 25 -5.41 -23.31 0.34
N PRO A 26 -5.09 -22.96 1.60
CA PRO A 26 -5.86 -21.98 2.36
C PRO A 26 -5.87 -20.61 1.67
N SER A 27 -6.98 -19.89 1.82
CA SER A 27 -7.17 -18.58 1.21
C SER A 27 -6.18 -17.55 1.75
N LEU A 28 -5.46 -16.87 0.84
CA LEU A 28 -4.50 -15.80 1.12
C LEU A 28 -4.89 -14.56 0.31
N VAL A 29 -5.26 -13.49 1.00
CA VAL A 29 -5.59 -12.20 0.37
C VAL A 29 -4.42 -11.24 0.51
N LEU A 30 -3.92 -10.72 -0.62
CA LEU A 30 -2.81 -9.78 -0.69
C LEU A 30 -3.34 -8.37 -0.95
N ILE A 31 -3.08 -7.44 -0.02
CA ILE A 31 -3.53 -6.05 -0.08
C ILE A 31 -2.32 -5.13 -0.28
N PRO A 32 -2.19 -4.46 -1.43
CA PRO A 32 -1.06 -3.59 -1.72
C PRO A 32 -1.11 -2.30 -0.89
N GLY A 33 0.03 -1.62 -0.84
CA GLY A 33 0.15 -0.29 -0.27
C GLY A 33 -0.45 0.79 -1.17
N GLN A 34 -0.53 2.01 -0.63
CA GLN A 34 -1.06 3.16 -1.32
C GLN A 34 -0.36 3.42 -2.67
N GLY A 35 -1.16 3.68 -3.69
CA GLY A 35 -0.70 3.93 -5.05
C GLY A 35 -0.31 2.68 -5.84
N ALA A 36 -0.37 1.50 -5.24
CA ALA A 36 -0.04 0.24 -5.90
C ALA A 36 -1.31 -0.56 -6.28
N ASP A 37 -1.19 -1.38 -7.32
CA ASP A 37 -2.20 -2.36 -7.73
C ASP A 37 -1.75 -3.79 -7.36
N TRP A 38 -2.58 -4.79 -7.65
CA TRP A 38 -2.29 -6.20 -7.38
C TRP A 38 -0.98 -6.69 -8.01
N LYS A 39 -0.51 -6.07 -9.10
CA LYS A 39 0.73 -6.44 -9.78
C LYS A 39 1.98 -6.13 -8.96
N ASN A 40 1.85 -5.33 -7.89
CA ASN A 40 2.94 -5.13 -6.94
C ASN A 40 3.46 -6.45 -6.38
N TYR A 41 2.58 -7.45 -6.23
CA TYR A 41 2.89 -8.80 -5.75
C TYR A 41 3.39 -9.78 -6.82
N GLN A 42 3.58 -9.36 -8.09
CA GLN A 42 3.93 -10.25 -9.21
C GLN A 42 5.12 -11.18 -8.93
N LYS A 43 6.11 -10.74 -8.16
CA LYS A 43 7.31 -11.52 -7.85
C LYS A 43 7.06 -12.69 -6.90
N VAL A 44 6.02 -12.60 -6.08
CA VAL A 44 5.70 -13.62 -5.07
C VAL A 44 4.47 -14.45 -5.45
N LEU A 45 3.64 -14.00 -6.40
CA LEU A 45 2.42 -14.71 -6.78
C LEU A 45 2.67 -16.15 -7.20
N SER A 46 3.66 -16.40 -8.06
CA SER A 46 3.97 -17.79 -8.50
C SER A 46 4.52 -18.66 -7.39
N LEU A 47 5.19 -18.08 -6.39
CA LEU A 47 5.71 -18.79 -5.24
C LEU A 47 4.61 -19.12 -4.23
N LEU A 48 3.66 -18.21 -4.05
CA LEU A 48 2.54 -18.36 -3.11
C LEU A 48 1.43 -19.24 -3.68
N SER A 49 1.17 -19.16 -4.98
CA SER A 49 0.06 -19.90 -5.63
C SER A 49 0.28 -21.42 -5.69
N SER A 50 1.46 -21.92 -5.33
CA SER A 50 1.69 -23.36 -5.18
C SER A 50 1.06 -23.94 -3.92
N ASP A 51 0.92 -23.14 -2.86
CA ASP A 51 0.53 -23.58 -1.53
C ASP A 51 -0.74 -22.90 -1.00
N TYR A 52 -1.22 -21.86 -1.70
CA TYR A 52 -2.37 -21.04 -1.29
C TYR A 52 -3.34 -20.81 -2.45
N HIS A 53 -4.61 -20.60 -2.08
CA HIS A 53 -5.58 -19.94 -2.96
C HIS A 53 -5.39 -18.42 -2.85
N VAL A 54 -4.61 -17.85 -3.76
CA VAL A 54 -4.19 -16.44 -3.66
C VAL A 54 -5.18 -15.51 -4.34
N TYR A 55 -5.59 -14.47 -3.63
CA TYR A 55 -6.34 -13.33 -4.14
C TYR A 55 -5.50 -12.07 -3.96
N ALA A 56 -5.14 -11.39 -5.04
CA ALA A 56 -4.43 -10.11 -4.99
C ALA A 56 -5.37 -8.99 -5.45
N VAL A 57 -5.69 -8.04 -4.57
CA VAL A 57 -6.76 -7.06 -4.80
C VAL A 57 -6.23 -5.68 -5.18
N ASP A 58 -7.02 -4.94 -5.97
CA ASP A 58 -6.91 -3.49 -6.06
C ASP A 58 -7.94 -2.89 -5.09
N VAL A 59 -7.52 -2.16 -4.07
CA VAL A 59 -8.46 -1.48 -3.18
C VAL A 59 -9.16 -0.32 -3.89
N ARG A 60 -10.26 0.21 -3.33
CA ARG A 60 -10.93 1.38 -3.90
C ARG A 60 -9.94 2.50 -4.25
N GLY A 61 -10.11 3.13 -5.40
CA GLY A 61 -9.24 4.22 -5.87
C GLY A 61 -7.89 3.78 -6.45
N HIS A 62 -7.63 2.46 -6.56
CA HIS A 62 -6.37 1.90 -7.06
C HIS A 62 -6.59 0.98 -8.25
N GLY A 63 -5.59 0.93 -9.12
CA GLY A 63 -5.54 0.01 -10.23
C GLY A 63 -6.77 0.09 -11.15
N LYS A 64 -7.47 -1.04 -11.29
CA LYS A 64 -8.70 -1.13 -12.07
C LYS A 64 -9.99 -1.14 -11.22
N SER A 65 -9.86 -1.02 -9.90
CA SER A 65 -11.02 -0.81 -9.02
C SER A 65 -11.61 0.58 -9.20
N ASP A 66 -12.90 0.72 -8.91
CA ASP A 66 -13.58 1.99 -9.07
C ASP A 66 -13.03 3.06 -8.12
N TRP A 67 -13.11 4.30 -8.57
CA TRP A 67 -12.80 5.47 -7.76
C TRP A 67 -14.02 5.88 -6.95
N ALA A 68 -13.80 6.16 -5.67
CA ALA A 68 -14.83 6.64 -4.76
C ALA A 68 -14.46 8.03 -4.22
N THR A 69 -14.17 8.96 -5.13
CA THR A 69 -13.73 10.33 -4.79
C THR A 69 -14.66 10.97 -3.74
N GLY A 70 -14.06 11.42 -2.64
CA GLY A 70 -14.78 11.94 -1.47
C GLY A 70 -15.06 10.91 -0.37
N ASP A 71 -14.93 9.60 -0.64
CA ASP A 71 -15.21 8.51 0.30
C ASP A 71 -14.04 7.54 0.44
N TYR A 72 -12.95 8.05 0.99
CA TYR A 72 -11.76 7.29 1.36
C TYR A 72 -11.55 7.35 2.87
N SER A 73 -11.92 6.25 3.56
CA SER A 73 -11.69 6.04 4.99
C SER A 73 -11.40 4.57 5.26
N PHE A 74 -10.81 4.24 6.41
CA PHE A 74 -10.65 2.84 6.81
C PHE A 74 -11.99 2.14 6.99
N THR A 75 -13.05 2.85 7.39
CA THR A 75 -14.42 2.31 7.43
C THR A 75 -14.90 1.91 6.04
N SER A 76 -14.78 2.78 5.04
CA SER A 76 -15.26 2.52 3.68
C SER A 76 -14.47 1.39 3.01
N ILE A 77 -13.11 1.44 3.13
CA ILE A 77 -12.22 0.41 2.60
C ILE A 77 -12.49 -0.94 3.29
N GLY A 78 -12.66 -0.92 4.61
CA GLY A 78 -12.96 -2.12 5.41
C GLY A 78 -14.28 -2.77 5.02
N ARG A 79 -15.32 -1.97 4.71
CA ARG A 79 -16.61 -2.48 4.19
C ARG A 79 -16.45 -3.17 2.85
N ASP A 80 -15.70 -2.60 1.92
CA ASP A 80 -15.42 -3.25 0.63
C ASP A 80 -14.72 -4.58 0.80
N MET A 81 -13.67 -4.60 1.61
CA MET A 81 -12.91 -5.82 1.86
C MET A 81 -13.73 -6.87 2.62
N THR A 82 -14.61 -6.43 3.52
CA THR A 82 -15.57 -7.33 4.19
C THR A 82 -16.50 -7.99 3.16
N ALA A 83 -17.13 -7.19 2.30
CA ALA A 83 -18.01 -7.71 1.26
C ALA A 83 -17.27 -8.68 0.30
N PHE A 84 -16.01 -8.36 -0.03
CA PHE A 84 -15.15 -9.24 -0.83
C PHE A 84 -14.86 -10.57 -0.14
N LEU A 85 -14.49 -10.55 1.14
CA LEU A 85 -14.23 -11.76 1.91
C LEU A 85 -15.49 -12.63 2.04
N GLU A 86 -16.64 -12.04 2.34
CA GLU A 86 -17.91 -12.77 2.50
C GLU A 86 -18.43 -13.38 1.19
N SER A 87 -18.24 -12.69 0.05
CA SER A 87 -18.89 -13.08 -1.21
C SER A 87 -17.97 -13.80 -2.17
N VAL A 88 -16.67 -13.51 -2.16
CA VAL A 88 -15.69 -14.07 -3.10
C VAL A 88 -14.84 -15.14 -2.44
N VAL A 89 -14.27 -14.85 -1.28
CA VAL A 89 -13.38 -15.77 -0.56
C VAL A 89 -14.19 -16.85 0.17
N GLN A 90 -15.25 -16.47 0.88
CA GLN A 90 -16.26 -17.33 1.53
C GLN A 90 -15.74 -18.26 2.63
N GLU A 91 -14.54 -17.99 3.13
CA GLU A 91 -13.93 -18.69 4.28
C GLU A 91 -13.00 -17.75 5.04
N PRO A 92 -12.68 -18.03 6.32
CA PRO A 92 -11.69 -17.25 7.04
C PRO A 92 -10.33 -17.29 6.33
N ALA A 93 -9.79 -16.12 5.99
CA ALA A 93 -8.59 -15.99 5.17
C ALA A 93 -7.38 -15.48 5.97
N ILE A 94 -6.19 -15.79 5.47
CA ILE A 94 -4.96 -15.12 5.84
C ILE A 94 -4.90 -13.82 5.03
N ILE A 95 -4.71 -12.69 5.72
CA ILE A 95 -4.57 -11.39 5.05
C ILE A 95 -3.13 -10.91 5.15
N SER A 96 -2.50 -10.67 4.03
CA SER A 96 -1.17 -10.05 3.98
C SER A 96 -1.27 -8.67 3.35
N GLY A 97 -0.88 -7.65 4.09
CA GLY A 97 -0.95 -6.26 3.63
C GLY A 97 0.37 -5.52 3.77
N ASN A 98 0.77 -4.83 2.70
CA ASN A 98 1.94 -3.95 2.70
C ASN A 98 1.52 -2.51 3.02
N SER A 99 2.27 -1.81 3.87
CA SER A 99 2.06 -0.39 4.15
C SER A 99 0.61 -0.09 4.60
N SER A 100 -0.13 0.77 3.90
CA SER A 100 -1.57 1.00 4.14
C SER A 100 -2.40 -0.27 4.04
N GLY A 101 -2.01 -1.24 3.20
CA GLY A 101 -2.62 -2.57 3.16
C GLY A 101 -2.50 -3.34 4.47
N GLY A 102 -1.38 -3.14 5.20
CA GLY A 102 -1.20 -3.70 6.55
C GLY A 102 -2.14 -3.06 7.59
N LEU A 103 -2.45 -1.77 7.45
CA LEU A 103 -3.46 -1.11 8.28
C LEU A 103 -4.88 -1.58 7.95
N ILE A 104 -5.16 -1.87 6.67
CA ILE A 104 -6.44 -2.48 6.25
C ILE A 104 -6.57 -3.89 6.84
N ALA A 105 -5.51 -4.70 6.81
CA ALA A 105 -5.49 -6.02 7.44
C ALA A 105 -5.77 -5.94 8.94
N LEU A 106 -5.17 -4.97 9.64
CA LEU A 106 -5.42 -4.72 11.05
C LEU A 106 -6.87 -4.28 11.31
N TRP A 107 -7.42 -3.39 10.47
CA TRP A 107 -8.83 -3.00 10.56
C TRP A 107 -9.76 -4.22 10.44
N LEU A 108 -9.50 -5.11 9.48
CA LEU A 108 -10.28 -6.33 9.28
C LEU A 108 -10.18 -7.27 10.48
N ALA A 109 -8.98 -7.51 11.01
CA ALA A 109 -8.77 -8.33 12.19
C ALA A 109 -9.52 -7.81 13.43
N ALA A 110 -9.57 -6.48 13.60
CA ALA A 110 -10.23 -5.85 14.72
C ALA A 110 -11.77 -5.79 14.59
N ASN A 111 -12.31 -5.70 13.37
CA ASN A 111 -13.75 -5.47 13.16
C ASN A 111 -14.48 -6.70 12.60
N ARG A 112 -13.78 -7.65 12.00
CA ARG A 112 -14.34 -8.89 11.43
C ARG A 112 -13.48 -10.11 11.75
N PRO A 113 -13.26 -10.40 13.05
CA PRO A 113 -12.45 -11.55 13.47
C PRO A 113 -12.99 -12.88 12.94
N ASP A 114 -14.29 -12.96 12.65
CA ASP A 114 -14.95 -14.12 12.06
C ASP A 114 -14.46 -14.46 10.63
N LEU A 115 -13.91 -13.50 9.90
CA LEU A 115 -13.41 -13.66 8.53
C LEU A 115 -11.88 -13.78 8.45
N ILE A 116 -11.17 -13.61 9.56
CA ILE A 116 -9.71 -13.51 9.54
C ILE A 116 -9.06 -14.68 10.29
N LYS A 117 -8.32 -15.50 9.55
CA LYS A 117 -7.54 -16.59 10.12
C LYS A 117 -6.23 -16.09 10.74
N ALA A 118 -5.54 -15.17 10.10
CA ALA A 118 -4.31 -14.53 10.56
C ALA A 118 -3.99 -13.29 9.73
N ILE A 119 -3.14 -12.39 10.24
CA ILE A 119 -2.65 -11.25 9.46
C ILE A 119 -1.12 -11.18 9.42
N VAL A 120 -0.60 -10.82 8.24
CA VAL A 120 0.80 -10.49 7.98
C VAL A 120 0.87 -9.01 7.64
N MET A 121 1.38 -8.21 8.55
CA MET A 121 1.55 -6.77 8.39
C MET A 121 2.96 -6.48 7.88
N GLU A 122 3.08 -6.19 6.60
CA GLU A 122 4.34 -5.88 5.96
C GLU A 122 4.61 -4.38 6.02
N ASP A 123 5.46 -3.99 6.97
CA ASP A 123 5.91 -2.63 7.20
C ASP A 123 4.77 -1.58 7.19
N PRO A 124 3.70 -1.76 7.99
CA PRO A 124 2.61 -0.79 8.07
C PRO A 124 3.08 0.48 8.78
N PRO A 125 2.53 1.66 8.46
CA PRO A 125 2.87 2.90 9.15
C PRO A 125 2.12 3.05 10.49
N LEU A 126 2.28 2.04 11.39
CA LEU A 126 1.68 2.05 12.72
C LEU A 126 2.16 3.26 13.52
N PHE A 127 1.23 4.01 14.10
CA PHE A 127 1.41 5.22 14.90
C PHE A 127 2.07 6.40 14.16
N SER A 128 3.07 6.15 13.31
CA SER A 128 3.73 7.18 12.50
C SER A 128 2.76 7.90 11.55
N ALA A 129 1.77 7.16 11.03
CA ALA A 129 0.75 7.70 10.15
C ALA A 129 -0.47 8.27 10.91
N GLU A 130 -0.52 8.26 12.23
CA GLU A 130 -1.61 8.86 12.98
C GLU A 130 -1.61 10.39 12.86
N TRP A 131 -2.79 10.98 12.83
CA TRP A 131 -2.97 12.42 12.88
C TRP A 131 -2.83 12.94 14.32
N PRO A 132 -2.12 14.05 14.60
CA PRO A 132 -1.45 14.95 13.64
C PRO A 132 0.00 14.55 13.31
N ARG A 133 0.55 13.48 13.91
CA ARG A 133 1.98 13.10 13.82
C ARG A 133 2.47 12.93 12.38
N ILE A 134 1.66 12.35 11.50
CA ILE A 134 2.03 12.19 10.09
C ILE A 134 2.40 13.53 9.44
N LYS A 135 1.71 14.61 9.81
CA LYS A 135 1.94 15.96 9.29
C LYS A 135 3.19 16.60 9.88
N GLU A 136 3.50 16.30 11.15
CA GLU A 136 4.51 16.99 11.93
C GLU A 136 5.90 16.33 11.83
N ASP A 137 5.92 15.01 11.63
CA ASP A 137 7.16 14.21 11.76
C ASP A 137 7.25 13.09 10.72
N SER A 138 6.75 13.30 9.47
CA SER A 138 6.84 12.25 8.45
C SER A 138 7.09 12.80 7.04
N HIS A 139 8.15 12.28 6.41
CA HIS A 139 8.42 12.51 4.99
C HIS A 139 7.26 12.03 4.09
N VAL A 140 6.53 11.00 4.53
CA VAL A 140 5.38 10.44 3.79
C VAL A 140 4.31 11.51 3.56
N TYR A 141 4.06 12.41 4.52
CA TYR A 141 3.10 13.51 4.34
C TYR A 141 3.47 14.42 3.17
N HIS A 142 4.75 14.75 3.03
CA HIS A 142 5.25 15.52 1.89
C HIS A 142 5.06 14.79 0.55
N VAL A 143 5.29 13.48 0.53
CA VAL A 143 5.05 12.64 -0.66
C VAL A 143 3.56 12.64 -1.02
N LEU A 144 2.67 12.50 -0.05
CA LEU A 144 1.21 12.53 -0.25
C LEU A 144 0.76 13.86 -0.88
N GLN A 145 1.20 14.99 -0.33
CA GLN A 145 0.90 16.32 -0.89
C GLN A 145 1.42 16.48 -2.32
N THR A 146 2.66 16.05 -2.57
CA THR A 146 3.25 16.13 -3.91
C THR A 146 2.49 15.24 -4.90
N THR A 147 2.02 14.06 -4.48
CA THR A 147 1.19 13.17 -5.32
C THR A 147 -0.10 13.84 -5.73
N VAL A 148 -0.80 14.50 -4.79
CA VAL A 148 -2.01 15.26 -5.09
C VAL A 148 -1.75 16.40 -6.09
N GLU A 149 -0.68 17.18 -5.89
CA GLU A 149 -0.29 18.26 -6.80
C GLU A 149 0.05 17.73 -8.20
N MET A 150 0.79 16.61 -8.28
CA MET A 150 1.17 15.99 -9.55
C MET A 150 -0.03 15.44 -10.32
N SER A 151 -0.96 14.79 -9.64
CA SER A 151 -2.18 14.29 -10.26
C SER A 151 -3.05 15.43 -10.82
N LYS A 152 -3.25 16.50 -10.04
CA LYS A 152 -3.95 17.71 -10.53
C LYS A 152 -3.27 18.30 -11.76
N GLU A 153 -1.94 18.47 -11.73
CA GLU A 153 -1.20 19.01 -12.87
C GLU A 153 -1.31 18.09 -14.09
N LEU A 154 -1.28 16.76 -13.91
CA LEU A 154 -1.42 15.81 -15.01
C LEU A 154 -2.79 15.89 -15.69
N ASN A 155 -3.85 16.03 -14.92
CA ASN A 155 -5.22 16.00 -15.42
C ASN A 155 -5.72 17.35 -15.93
N GLU A 156 -5.37 18.45 -15.24
CA GLU A 156 -5.93 19.78 -15.47
C GLU A 156 -5.05 20.67 -16.37
N SER A 157 -3.75 20.42 -16.40
CA SER A 157 -2.78 21.24 -17.12
C SER A 157 -2.12 20.47 -18.29
N ARG A 158 -1.64 21.20 -19.28
CA ARG A 158 -0.78 20.66 -20.37
C ARG A 158 0.65 21.19 -20.28
N SER A 159 1.00 21.87 -19.20
CA SER A 159 2.29 22.52 -19.02
C SER A 159 3.41 21.51 -18.77
N ILE A 160 4.46 21.54 -19.60
CA ILE A 160 5.70 20.80 -19.35
C ILE A 160 6.43 21.39 -18.13
N SER A 161 6.50 22.71 -18.03
CA SER A 161 7.20 23.38 -16.92
C SER A 161 6.47 23.24 -15.58
N GLY A 162 5.14 23.13 -15.59
CA GLY A 162 4.34 22.83 -14.39
C GLY A 162 4.73 21.47 -13.84
N LEU A 163 4.60 20.44 -14.66
CA LEU A 163 4.92 19.06 -14.27
C LEU A 163 6.41 18.90 -13.89
N ALA A 164 7.33 19.56 -14.61
CA ALA A 164 8.76 19.52 -14.28
C ALA A 164 9.07 20.13 -12.91
N ARG A 165 8.40 21.23 -12.53
CA ARG A 165 8.54 21.81 -11.17
C ARG A 165 8.12 20.82 -10.08
N LEU A 166 7.05 20.05 -10.31
CA LEU A 166 6.61 19.05 -9.37
C LEU A 166 7.57 17.87 -9.26
N PHE A 167 8.11 17.37 -10.39
CA PHE A 167 9.16 16.34 -10.34
C PHE A 167 10.41 16.80 -9.58
N MET A 168 10.77 18.10 -9.65
CA MET A 168 11.88 18.63 -8.85
C MET A 168 11.60 18.70 -7.34
N LYS A 169 10.32 18.68 -6.93
CA LYS A 169 9.91 18.58 -5.52
C LYS A 169 9.95 17.13 -5.00
N VAL A 170 10.06 16.13 -5.88
CA VAL A 170 10.20 14.74 -5.44
C VAL A 170 11.57 14.55 -4.83
N GLU A 171 11.60 14.44 -3.52
CA GLU A 171 12.81 14.32 -2.72
C GLU A 171 12.82 12.98 -1.98
N ARG A 172 13.99 12.35 -1.92
CA ARG A 172 14.22 11.13 -1.16
C ARG A 172 15.34 11.37 -0.15
N PRO A 173 15.03 11.40 1.14
CA PRO A 173 16.05 11.37 2.19
C PRO A 173 16.89 10.10 2.11
N LEU A 174 18.21 10.24 2.30
CA LEU A 174 19.14 9.12 2.31
C LEU A 174 19.66 8.89 3.74
N PRO A 175 20.14 7.66 4.07
CA PRO A 175 20.65 7.33 5.40
C PRO A 175 21.83 8.21 5.86
N ASP A 176 22.57 8.80 4.93
CA ASP A 176 23.70 9.69 5.20
C ASP A 176 23.28 11.16 5.41
N GLY A 177 21.98 11.45 5.51
CA GLY A 177 21.42 12.78 5.71
C GLY A 177 21.36 13.64 4.44
N ARG A 178 21.76 13.10 3.28
CA ARG A 178 21.61 13.80 2.00
C ARG A 178 20.19 13.63 1.45
N ILE A 179 19.77 14.60 0.66
CA ILE A 179 18.51 14.53 -0.09
C ILE A 179 18.84 14.25 -1.56
N ARG A 180 18.20 13.23 -2.10
CA ARG A 180 18.24 12.96 -3.54
C ARG A 180 16.99 13.53 -4.19
N SER A 181 17.16 14.52 -5.06
CA SER A 181 16.10 15.14 -5.84
C SER A 181 16.25 14.80 -7.33
N VAL A 182 15.19 15.02 -8.10
CA VAL A 182 15.23 14.86 -9.56
C VAL A 182 15.93 16.07 -10.19
N PRO A 183 17.06 15.89 -10.91
CA PRO A 183 17.75 16.99 -11.56
C PRO A 183 16.85 17.74 -12.55
N ARG A 184 17.01 19.06 -12.65
CA ARG A 184 16.17 19.92 -13.51
C ARG A 184 16.06 19.41 -14.96
N SER A 185 17.17 19.05 -15.58
CA SER A 185 17.18 18.51 -16.93
C SER A 185 16.38 17.22 -17.07
N ALA A 186 16.51 16.31 -16.10
CA ALA A 186 15.75 15.06 -16.05
C ALA A 186 14.25 15.32 -15.85
N ALA A 187 13.89 16.24 -14.95
CA ALA A 187 12.50 16.62 -14.69
C ALA A 187 11.80 17.15 -15.95
N TYR A 188 12.46 18.05 -16.70
CA TYR A 188 11.92 18.56 -17.97
C TYR A 188 11.83 17.47 -19.04
N PHE A 189 12.83 16.61 -19.16
CA PHE A 189 12.82 15.50 -20.12
C PHE A 189 11.69 14.49 -19.83
N ILE A 190 11.54 14.08 -18.59
CA ILE A 190 10.45 13.20 -18.13
C ILE A 190 9.09 13.84 -18.45
N SER A 191 8.91 15.10 -18.06
CA SER A 191 7.66 15.84 -18.32
C SER A 191 7.34 15.96 -19.79
N PHE A 192 8.35 16.18 -20.65
CA PHE A 192 8.18 16.22 -22.09
C PHE A 192 7.69 14.87 -22.64
N ILE A 193 8.30 13.75 -22.24
CA ILE A 193 7.87 12.42 -22.69
C ILE A 193 6.44 12.12 -22.24
N ILE A 194 6.09 12.41 -20.98
CA ILE A 194 4.75 12.22 -20.45
C ILE A 194 3.73 13.03 -21.27
N ARG A 195 3.99 14.31 -21.55
CA ARG A 195 3.08 15.16 -22.33
C ARG A 195 2.99 14.74 -23.80
N ALA A 196 4.09 14.30 -24.39
CA ALA A 196 4.10 13.77 -25.74
C ALA A 196 3.30 12.46 -25.84
N SER A 197 3.47 11.54 -24.89
CA SER A 197 2.70 10.30 -24.84
C SER A 197 1.21 10.57 -24.62
N GLN A 198 0.86 11.49 -23.74
CA GLN A 198 -0.51 11.92 -23.51
C GLN A 198 -1.16 12.50 -24.78
N LYS A 199 -0.41 13.26 -25.56
CA LYS A 199 -0.87 13.79 -26.85
C LYS A 199 -1.07 12.70 -27.91
N LEU A 200 -0.18 11.70 -27.95
CA LEU A 200 -0.18 10.66 -28.99
C LEU A 200 -1.12 9.49 -28.68
N ARG A 201 -1.27 9.13 -27.38
CA ARG A 201 -1.96 7.93 -26.91
C ARG A 201 -3.24 8.23 -26.10
N GLY A 202 -3.53 9.51 -25.86
CA GLY A 202 -4.65 9.93 -25.01
C GLY A 202 -4.38 9.83 -23.50
N LYS A 203 -3.35 9.07 -23.07
CA LYS A 203 -2.97 8.94 -21.65
C LYS A 203 -1.48 9.17 -21.44
N PRO A 204 -1.06 9.65 -20.25
CA PRO A 204 0.33 9.74 -19.86
C PRO A 204 1.00 8.36 -19.89
N TRP A 205 2.26 8.31 -20.30
CA TRP A 205 3.07 7.08 -20.31
C TRP A 205 4.56 7.41 -20.31
N LEU A 206 5.35 6.57 -19.66
CA LEU A 206 6.80 6.64 -19.64
C LEU A 206 7.40 5.22 -19.70
N PRO A 207 8.46 4.97 -20.48
CA PRO A 207 9.08 3.64 -20.53
C PRO A 207 9.89 3.31 -19.26
N GLY A 208 10.02 2.01 -18.98
CA GLY A 208 10.88 1.48 -17.94
C GLY A 208 10.34 1.70 -16.52
N ARG A 209 11.22 1.62 -15.53
CA ARG A 209 10.85 1.71 -14.11
C ARG A 209 10.14 3.02 -13.72
N LEU A 210 10.43 4.11 -14.42
CA LEU A 210 9.72 5.39 -14.20
C LEU A 210 8.28 5.36 -14.74
N GLY A 211 7.95 4.41 -15.63
CA GLY A 211 6.58 4.18 -16.07
C GLY A 211 5.66 3.78 -14.94
N ILE A 212 6.15 2.97 -14.01
CA ILE A 212 5.40 2.57 -12.81
C ILE A 212 4.92 3.80 -12.01
N LEU A 213 5.80 4.82 -11.85
CA LEU A 213 5.41 6.07 -11.17
C LEU A 213 4.31 6.83 -11.93
N VAL A 214 4.35 6.80 -13.26
CA VAL A 214 3.32 7.45 -14.10
C VAL A 214 2.02 6.66 -14.07
N ASP A 215 2.09 5.34 -14.11
CA ASP A 215 0.92 4.46 -14.02
C ASP A 215 0.23 4.66 -12.64
N ILE A 216 1.00 4.71 -11.54
CA ILE A 216 0.49 5.07 -10.21
C ILE A 216 -0.26 6.41 -10.22
N LEU A 217 0.27 7.43 -10.90
CA LEU A 217 -0.36 8.75 -10.97
C LEU A 217 -1.60 8.81 -11.88
N VAL A 218 -1.79 7.82 -12.75
CA VAL A 218 -2.89 7.77 -13.74
C VAL A 218 -3.99 6.82 -13.33
N ASP A 219 -3.61 5.66 -12.77
CA ASP A 219 -4.53 4.58 -12.37
C ASP A 219 -4.81 4.62 -10.85
N PHE A 220 -4.57 5.76 -10.21
CA PHE A 220 -4.78 6.01 -8.78
C PHE A 220 -5.55 7.31 -8.56
N ASP A 221 -6.64 7.26 -7.79
CA ASP A 221 -7.37 8.47 -7.41
C ASP A 221 -6.57 9.27 -6.38
N ALA A 222 -6.10 10.45 -6.79
CA ALA A 222 -5.34 11.34 -5.91
C ALA A 222 -6.12 11.80 -4.67
N ASP A 223 -7.45 11.70 -4.66
CA ASP A 223 -8.26 11.99 -3.48
C ASP A 223 -8.01 10.98 -2.36
N PHE A 224 -7.54 9.78 -2.67
CA PHE A 224 -7.05 8.86 -1.64
C PHE A 224 -5.85 9.46 -0.87
N SER A 225 -4.86 10.03 -1.58
CA SER A 225 -3.77 10.77 -0.93
C SER A 225 -4.27 12.01 -0.21
N GLN A 226 -5.26 12.71 -0.78
CA GLN A 226 -5.86 13.88 -0.15
C GLN A 226 -6.56 13.51 1.17
N ALA A 227 -7.17 12.32 1.26
CA ALA A 227 -7.81 11.84 2.48
C ALA A 227 -6.81 11.66 3.64
N TRP A 228 -5.56 11.27 3.35
CA TRP A 228 -4.48 11.28 4.35
C TRP A 228 -4.10 12.71 4.75
N VAL A 229 -3.99 13.60 3.77
CA VAL A 229 -3.56 14.99 3.99
C VAL A 229 -4.55 15.77 4.83
N ASP A 230 -5.86 15.56 4.65
CA ASP A 230 -6.93 16.25 5.40
C ASP A 230 -7.50 15.43 6.57
N GLY A 231 -7.04 14.20 6.76
CA GLY A 231 -7.39 13.38 7.91
C GLY A 231 -8.64 12.53 7.76
N ARG A 232 -9.36 12.55 6.63
CA ARG A 232 -10.58 11.74 6.39
C ARG A 232 -10.31 10.24 6.44
N ILE A 233 -9.11 9.82 6.05
CA ILE A 233 -8.73 8.41 5.98
C ILE A 233 -8.86 7.70 7.34
N TYR A 234 -8.67 8.43 8.44
CA TYR A 234 -8.59 7.84 9.79
C TYR A 234 -9.94 7.44 10.37
N ASP A 235 -11.04 7.77 9.71
CA ASP A 235 -12.35 7.30 10.17
C ASP A 235 -12.38 5.76 10.23
N GLY A 236 -12.69 5.27 11.43
CA GLY A 236 -12.82 3.84 11.72
C GLY A 236 -11.52 3.10 12.06
N LEU A 237 -10.37 3.76 12.21
CA LEU A 237 -9.13 3.10 12.67
C LEU A 237 -8.39 3.93 13.71
N ASP A 238 -8.33 3.41 14.93
CA ASP A 238 -7.35 3.72 15.96
C ASP A 238 -6.38 2.55 16.06
N HIS A 239 -5.08 2.80 15.89
CA HIS A 239 -4.08 1.74 15.79
C HIS A 239 -3.95 0.95 17.10
N ALA A 240 -3.96 1.63 18.25
CA ALA A 240 -3.82 0.97 19.54
C ALA A 240 -5.05 0.14 19.90
N ASP A 241 -6.26 0.70 19.67
CA ASP A 241 -7.53 -0.01 19.86
C ASP A 241 -7.63 -1.24 18.95
N ALA A 242 -7.27 -1.08 17.66
CA ALA A 242 -7.33 -2.17 16.70
C ALA A 242 -6.34 -3.30 17.03
N LEU A 243 -5.10 -2.97 17.44
CA LEU A 243 -4.13 -3.96 17.91
C LEU A 243 -4.64 -4.72 19.16
N THR A 244 -5.35 -4.04 20.05
CA THR A 244 -5.92 -4.65 21.27
C THR A 244 -7.10 -5.57 20.95
N ARG A 245 -7.93 -5.23 19.95
CA ARG A 245 -9.13 -5.99 19.57
C ARG A 245 -8.88 -7.13 18.59
N ALA A 246 -7.72 -7.14 17.91
CA ALA A 246 -7.39 -8.21 17.00
C ALA A 246 -7.13 -9.51 17.76
N GLU A 247 -8.00 -10.53 17.55
CA GLU A 247 -7.94 -11.82 18.25
C GLU A 247 -7.17 -12.89 17.46
N CYS A 248 -6.94 -12.68 16.16
CA CYS A 248 -6.24 -13.63 15.32
C CYS A 248 -4.71 -13.56 15.50
N PRO A 249 -3.96 -14.62 15.14
CA PRO A 249 -2.51 -14.56 15.06
C PRO A 249 -2.03 -13.45 14.13
N MET A 250 -1.01 -12.70 14.59
CA MET A 250 -0.44 -11.56 13.87
C MET A 250 1.07 -11.69 13.76
N ILE A 251 1.63 -11.25 12.62
CA ILE A 251 3.06 -11.00 12.48
C ILE A 251 3.30 -9.60 11.91
N LEU A 252 4.24 -8.87 12.53
CA LEU A 252 4.71 -7.57 12.09
C LEU A 252 6.11 -7.69 11.48
N LEU A 253 6.23 -7.36 10.20
CA LEU A 253 7.51 -7.24 9.51
C LEU A 253 7.89 -5.77 9.46
N HIS A 254 9.08 -5.42 9.98
CA HIS A 254 9.56 -4.05 10.09
C HIS A 254 10.79 -3.86 9.20
N ALA A 255 10.67 -3.05 8.17
CA ALA A 255 11.73 -2.73 7.22
C ALA A 255 12.68 -1.61 7.72
N ASN A 256 13.63 -1.22 6.89
CA ASN A 256 14.55 -0.13 7.22
C ASN A 256 13.84 1.23 7.19
N TRP A 257 14.26 2.09 8.10
CA TRP A 257 13.82 3.48 8.20
C TRP A 257 15.00 4.41 8.48
N VAL A 258 14.84 5.69 8.21
CA VAL A 258 15.81 6.74 8.57
C VAL A 258 15.06 7.96 9.08
N ARG A 259 15.72 8.74 9.96
CA ARG A 259 15.18 10.02 10.41
C ARG A 259 16.00 11.16 9.82
N HIS A 260 15.33 12.03 9.09
CA HIS A 260 15.95 13.20 8.48
C HIS A 260 15.65 14.45 9.32
N PRO A 261 16.64 15.35 9.56
CA PRO A 261 16.43 16.54 10.39
C PRO A 261 15.29 17.46 9.93
N ASP A 262 15.08 17.59 8.61
CA ASP A 262 14.09 18.50 8.04
C ASP A 262 12.76 17.83 7.69
N TYR A 263 12.74 16.50 7.51
CA TYR A 263 11.56 15.76 7.04
C TYR A 263 11.01 14.74 8.04
N GLY A 264 11.65 14.60 9.19
CA GLY A 264 11.25 13.60 10.18
C GLY A 264 11.50 12.17 9.72
N LEU A 265 10.56 11.28 10.02
CA LEU A 265 10.63 9.87 9.69
C LEU A 265 10.49 9.64 8.17
N SER A 266 11.48 8.97 7.59
CA SER A 266 11.44 8.41 6.24
C SER A 266 11.49 6.89 6.33
N GLY A 267 10.33 6.26 6.24
CA GLY A 267 10.02 4.85 6.47
C GLY A 267 8.57 4.74 6.88
N ALA A 268 8.08 3.53 7.11
CA ALA A 268 6.71 3.33 7.56
C ALA A 268 6.58 3.63 9.07
N MET A 269 7.46 3.08 9.90
CA MET A 269 7.50 3.31 11.35
C MET A 269 8.95 3.31 11.83
N ASP A 270 9.23 3.89 12.99
CA ASP A 270 10.51 3.77 13.66
C ASP A 270 10.51 2.61 14.69
N ASP A 271 11.65 2.46 15.39
CA ASP A 271 11.78 1.38 16.38
C ASP A 271 10.91 1.60 17.63
N ASP A 272 10.60 2.85 17.97
CA ASP A 272 9.70 3.18 19.09
C ASP A 272 8.24 2.82 18.75
N ASP A 273 7.82 3.07 17.51
CA ASP A 273 6.49 2.65 17.01
C ASP A 273 6.34 1.13 17.03
N ALA A 274 7.38 0.42 16.56
CA ALA A 274 7.40 -1.04 16.57
C ALA A 274 7.41 -1.61 18.01
N ALA A 275 8.13 -0.98 18.93
CA ALA A 275 8.14 -1.35 20.34
C ALA A 275 6.74 -1.15 20.97
N ARG A 276 6.12 0.00 20.72
CA ARG A 276 4.75 0.30 21.19
C ARG A 276 3.73 -0.72 20.68
N ALA A 277 3.80 -1.10 19.40
CA ALA A 277 2.91 -2.13 18.84
C ALA A 277 3.06 -3.47 19.57
N ARG A 278 4.30 -3.87 19.88
CA ARG A 278 4.60 -5.12 20.61
C ARG A 278 4.17 -5.08 22.08
N GLU A 279 4.21 -3.91 22.70
CA GLU A 279 3.70 -3.73 24.07
C GLU A 279 2.17 -3.89 24.13
N ILE A 280 1.45 -3.38 23.11
CA ILE A 280 0.00 -3.46 23.02
C ILE A 280 -0.46 -4.89 22.66
N ALA A 281 0.24 -5.53 21.72
CA ALA A 281 -0.06 -6.88 21.24
C ALA A 281 1.12 -7.84 21.49
N PRO A 282 1.34 -8.29 22.74
CA PRO A 282 2.53 -9.06 23.13
C PRO A 282 2.60 -10.46 22.48
N GLU A 283 1.47 -11.01 22.03
CA GLU A 283 1.41 -12.28 21.31
C GLU A 283 1.72 -12.14 19.80
N MET A 284 1.80 -10.91 19.29
CA MET A 284 2.16 -10.64 17.91
C MET A 284 3.61 -11.01 17.64
N GLN A 285 3.85 -11.86 16.65
CA GLN A 285 5.21 -12.14 16.19
C GLN A 285 5.82 -10.88 15.55
N PHE A 286 7.13 -10.72 15.70
CA PHE A 286 7.86 -9.57 15.17
C PHE A 286 9.14 -10.02 14.47
N LYS A 287 9.38 -9.51 13.26
CA LYS A 287 10.65 -9.69 12.54
C LYS A 287 11.16 -8.36 12.01
N ARG A 288 12.37 -7.96 12.44
CA ARG A 288 13.14 -6.87 11.80
C ARG A 288 13.73 -7.40 10.50
N ILE A 289 13.51 -6.71 9.39
CA ILE A 289 13.96 -7.12 8.06
C ILE A 289 14.90 -6.06 7.50
N ASP A 290 16.11 -6.46 7.12
CA ASP A 290 17.03 -5.59 6.38
C ASP A 290 16.58 -5.50 4.92
N SER A 291 15.62 -4.62 4.67
CA SER A 291 14.99 -4.42 3.39
C SER A 291 14.46 -3.00 3.24
N GLU A 292 14.22 -2.61 2.02
CA GLU A 292 13.37 -1.46 1.67
C GLU A 292 11.91 -1.77 2.04
N HIS A 293 11.09 -0.73 2.11
CA HIS A 293 9.68 -0.72 2.53
C HIS A 293 8.79 -1.82 1.91
N VAL A 294 8.97 -2.17 0.65
CA VAL A 294 8.18 -3.21 -0.04
C VAL A 294 8.95 -4.52 -0.04
N ILE A 295 8.92 -5.24 1.10
CA ILE A 295 9.76 -6.43 1.36
C ILE A 295 9.52 -7.52 0.31
N HIS A 296 8.26 -7.84 0.00
CA HIS A 296 7.89 -8.84 -1.00
C HIS A 296 8.44 -8.55 -2.41
N SER A 297 8.70 -7.28 -2.70
CA SER A 297 9.23 -6.86 -4.00
C SER A 297 10.77 -6.86 -4.04
N TYR A 298 11.42 -6.54 -2.92
CA TYR A 298 12.89 -6.48 -2.80
C TYR A 298 13.51 -7.83 -2.39
N ASN A 299 12.83 -8.59 -1.55
CA ASN A 299 13.30 -9.89 -1.02
C ASN A 299 12.18 -10.95 -1.11
N PRO A 300 11.72 -11.33 -2.33
CA PRO A 300 10.53 -12.16 -2.51
C PRO A 300 10.61 -13.52 -1.83
N GLU A 301 11.76 -14.23 -1.93
CA GLU A 301 11.95 -15.54 -1.32
C GLU A 301 11.96 -15.46 0.21
N LEU A 302 12.57 -14.41 0.79
CA LEU A 302 12.57 -14.17 2.23
C LEU A 302 11.14 -13.91 2.73
N PHE A 303 10.39 -13.05 2.02
CA PHE A 303 9.01 -12.75 2.36
C PHE A 303 8.13 -14.01 2.38
N VAL A 304 8.20 -14.82 1.31
CA VAL A 304 7.44 -16.06 1.20
C VAL A 304 7.86 -17.07 2.28
N GLY A 305 9.15 -17.19 2.56
CA GLY A 305 9.65 -18.05 3.62
C GLY A 305 9.10 -17.66 5.00
N ILE A 306 9.09 -16.36 5.32
CA ILE A 306 8.53 -15.85 6.58
C ILE A 306 7.02 -16.10 6.68
N LEU A 307 6.28 -15.85 5.59
CA LEU A 307 4.84 -16.08 5.56
C LEU A 307 4.54 -17.56 5.79
N ASN A 308 5.23 -18.46 5.10
CA ASN A 308 5.05 -19.91 5.27
C ASN A 308 5.40 -20.40 6.67
N GLU A 309 6.51 -19.92 7.26
CA GLU A 309 6.90 -20.23 8.64
C GLU A 309 5.82 -19.77 9.63
N PHE A 310 5.31 -18.54 9.45
CA PHE A 310 4.26 -17.99 10.30
C PHE A 310 2.97 -18.82 10.19
N VAL A 311 2.51 -19.10 8.97
CA VAL A 311 1.28 -19.90 8.75
C VAL A 311 1.42 -21.31 9.33
N ALA A 312 2.57 -21.95 9.16
CA ALA A 312 2.83 -23.26 9.76
C ALA A 312 2.85 -23.24 11.30
N SER A 313 3.19 -22.10 11.92
CA SER A 313 3.22 -21.95 13.38
C SER A 313 1.85 -21.77 14.04
N ILE A 314 0.83 -21.45 13.26
CA ILE A 314 -0.52 -21.19 13.76
C ILE A 314 -1.51 -22.36 13.51
N GLY A 315 -1.05 -23.44 12.89
CA GLY A 315 -1.76 -24.71 12.71
C GLY A 315 -2.52 -24.80 11.41
#